data_a5bd711b46bb199502e5c1687691e320
#
_entry.id   a5bd711b46bb199502e5c1687691e320
#
_cell.length_a   1.000
_cell.length_b   1.000
_cell.length_c   1.000
_cell.angle_alpha   90.00
_cell.angle_beta   90.00
_cell.angle_gamma   90.00
#
_symmetry.space_group_name_H-M   'P 1'
#
loop_
_entity.id
_entity.type
_entity.pdbx_description
1 polymer ?
#
loop_
_entity_poly.entity_id
_entity_poly.type
_entity_poly.pdbx_seq_one_letter_code
_entity_poly.pdbx_strand_id
1 'polypeptide(L)'
;MTSVNKKEIEKFSKMASEWWDPEGKFKPLHKFNPIRIQYIKENITKNFKIKNKTKPLSGISVLDIGCGGGLLSEPMSRLGADVTGIDASDKNINIAKLHSKKNNLKINYLCSSPEKL
;
A
#
# COMPACT_ATOMS: atom_id res chain seq x y z
N MET A 1 22.74 9.61 12.77
CA MET A 1 21.33 9.71 13.14
C MET A 1 21.17 10.03 14.61
N THR A 2 20.26 10.90 14.91
CA THR A 2 20.01 11.34 16.27
C THR A 2 19.06 10.39 16.99
N SER A 3 19.07 10.42 18.34
CA SER A 3 18.15 9.65 19.18
C SER A 3 16.68 10.01 18.94
N VAL A 4 16.40 11.23 18.48
CA VAL A 4 15.07 11.72 18.14
C VAL A 4 14.48 10.87 17.00
N ASN A 5 15.29 10.61 15.96
CA ASN A 5 14.85 9.81 14.83
C ASN A 5 14.54 8.36 15.21
N LYS A 6 15.29 7.82 16.17
CA LYS A 6 15.03 6.47 16.67
C LYS A 6 13.68 6.36 17.36
N LYS A 7 13.31 7.35 18.17
CA LYS A 7 12.01 7.40 18.85
C LYS A 7 10.86 7.53 17.85
N GLU A 8 11.05 8.33 16.80
CA GLU A 8 10.04 8.48 15.75
C GLU A 8 9.85 7.18 14.99
N ILE A 9 10.94 6.49 14.67
CA ILE A 9 10.90 5.19 13.99
C ILE A 9 10.12 4.17 14.84
N GLU A 10 10.37 4.13 16.14
CA GLU A 10 9.66 3.24 17.05
C GLU A 10 8.16 3.56 17.10
N LYS A 11 7.81 4.84 17.13
CA LYS A 11 6.41 5.29 17.13
C LYS A 11 5.71 4.86 15.84
N PHE A 12 6.33 5.09 14.68
CA PHE A 12 5.76 4.71 13.40
C PHE A 12 5.70 3.19 13.22
N SER A 13 6.66 2.46 13.76
CA SER A 13 6.64 0.99 13.76
C SER A 13 5.43 0.44 14.53
N LYS A 14 5.13 1.04 15.67
CA LYS A 14 3.96 0.68 16.46
C LYS A 14 2.67 0.95 15.70
N MET A 15 2.57 2.11 15.06
CA MET A 15 1.42 2.48 14.25
C MET A 15 1.27 1.56 13.04
N ALA A 16 2.38 1.19 12.40
CA ALA A 16 2.36 0.24 11.29
C ALA A 16 1.82 -1.11 11.74
N SER A 17 2.21 -1.57 12.92
CA SER A 17 1.69 -2.82 13.49
C SER A 17 0.17 -2.73 13.72
N GLU A 18 -0.34 -1.60 14.16
CA GLU A 18 -1.77 -1.38 14.34
C GLU A 18 -2.52 -1.41 13.00
N TRP A 19 -2.01 -0.70 11.99
CA TRP A 19 -2.59 -0.68 10.65
C TRP A 19 -2.69 -2.09 10.06
N TRP A 20 -1.65 -2.89 10.25
CA TRP A 20 -1.52 -4.20 9.63
C TRP A 20 -2.01 -5.35 10.50
N ASP A 21 -2.59 -5.05 11.66
CA ASP A 21 -3.20 -6.06 12.54
C ASP A 21 -4.62 -6.37 12.05
N PRO A 22 -4.86 -7.57 11.49
CA PRO A 22 -6.18 -7.92 10.97
C PRO A 22 -7.25 -8.07 12.05
N GLU A 23 -6.86 -8.14 13.31
CA GLU A 23 -7.78 -8.24 14.44
C GLU A 23 -7.86 -6.93 15.23
N GLY A 24 -7.14 -5.89 14.81
CA GLY A 24 -7.11 -4.59 15.46
C GLY A 24 -8.22 -3.65 15.00
N LYS A 25 -7.98 -2.34 15.18
CA LYS A 25 -8.98 -1.32 14.86
C LYS A 25 -9.27 -1.18 13.36
N PHE A 26 -8.40 -1.69 12.50
CA PHE A 26 -8.59 -1.69 11.05
C PHE A 26 -9.15 -3.02 10.52
N LYS A 27 -9.65 -3.87 11.40
CA LYS A 27 -10.25 -5.16 11.05
C LYS A 27 -11.25 -5.09 9.89
N PRO A 28 -12.19 -4.11 9.83
CA PRO A 28 -13.13 -4.03 8.71
C PRO A 28 -12.43 -3.89 7.35
N LEU A 29 -11.34 -3.13 7.28
CA LEU A 29 -10.57 -2.96 6.06
C LEU A 29 -9.89 -4.26 5.65
N HIS A 30 -9.34 -5.00 6.62
CA HIS A 30 -8.70 -6.29 6.35
C HIS A 30 -9.70 -7.33 5.86
N LYS A 31 -10.91 -7.33 6.38
CA LYS A 31 -11.97 -8.23 5.93
C LYS A 31 -12.42 -7.94 4.50
N PHE A 32 -12.51 -6.66 4.16
CA PHE A 32 -12.93 -6.22 2.83
C PHE A 32 -11.84 -6.36 1.78
N ASN A 33 -10.60 -6.28 2.19
CA ASN A 33 -9.45 -6.17 1.28
C ASN A 33 -9.33 -7.33 0.27
N PRO A 34 -9.47 -8.61 0.65
CA PRO A 34 -9.37 -9.71 -0.32
C PRO A 34 -10.39 -9.60 -1.45
N ILE A 35 -11.61 -9.19 -1.15
CA ILE A 35 -12.68 -8.98 -2.14
C ILE A 35 -12.32 -7.84 -3.08
N ARG A 36 -11.83 -6.73 -2.52
CA ARG A 36 -11.42 -5.56 -3.27
C ARG A 36 -10.26 -5.88 -4.21
N ILE A 37 -9.26 -6.57 -3.71
CA ILE A 37 -8.09 -6.98 -4.50
C ILE A 37 -8.50 -7.88 -5.66
N GLN A 38 -9.35 -8.86 -5.40
CA GLN A 38 -9.83 -9.80 -6.42
C GLN A 38 -10.61 -9.07 -7.51
N TYR A 39 -11.50 -8.15 -7.12
CA TYR A 39 -12.29 -7.35 -8.05
C TYR A 39 -11.38 -6.51 -8.96
N ILE A 40 -10.42 -5.80 -8.38
CA ILE A 40 -9.49 -4.95 -9.13
C ILE A 40 -8.65 -5.79 -10.07
N LYS A 41 -8.07 -6.90 -9.57
CA LYS A 41 -7.25 -7.80 -10.38
C LYS A 41 -8.02 -8.34 -11.58
N GLU A 42 -9.23 -8.84 -11.37
CA GLU A 42 -10.05 -9.40 -12.45
C GLU A 42 -10.38 -8.37 -13.52
N ASN A 43 -10.73 -7.14 -13.11
CA ASN A 43 -11.04 -6.08 -14.06
C ASN A 43 -9.83 -5.64 -14.87
N ILE A 44 -8.67 -5.51 -14.23
CA ILE A 44 -7.44 -5.15 -14.92
C ILE A 44 -7.04 -6.24 -15.90
N THR A 45 -6.99 -7.49 -15.46
CA THR A 45 -6.55 -8.59 -16.31
C THR A 45 -7.49 -8.81 -17.50
N LYS A 46 -8.79 -8.64 -17.29
CA LYS A 46 -9.78 -8.73 -18.36
C LYS A 46 -9.62 -7.61 -19.39
N ASN A 47 -9.54 -6.36 -18.92
CA ASN A 47 -9.49 -5.20 -19.80
C ASN A 47 -8.18 -5.10 -20.60
N PHE A 48 -7.08 -5.51 -20.01
CA PHE A 48 -5.77 -5.50 -20.66
C PHE A 48 -5.39 -6.84 -21.29
N LYS A 49 -6.29 -7.82 -21.24
CA LYS A 49 -6.11 -9.18 -21.80
C LYS A 49 -4.81 -9.85 -21.31
N ILE A 50 -4.56 -9.74 -20.01
CA ILE A 50 -3.34 -10.26 -19.39
C ILE A 50 -3.48 -11.76 -19.16
N LYS A 51 -2.42 -12.51 -19.52
CA LYS A 51 -2.40 -13.98 -19.38
C LYS A 51 -1.40 -14.48 -18.34
N ASN A 52 -0.57 -13.60 -17.79
CA ASN A 52 0.41 -13.97 -16.76
C ASN A 52 -0.31 -14.26 -15.44
N LYS A 53 -0.22 -15.50 -14.95
CA LYS A 53 -0.91 -15.92 -13.72
C LYS A 53 -0.10 -15.69 -12.45
N THR A 54 1.23 -15.57 -12.56
CA THR A 54 2.12 -15.38 -11.41
C THR A 54 2.20 -13.90 -11.00
N LYS A 55 2.41 -13.04 -11.99
CA LYS A 55 2.46 -11.58 -11.80
C LYS A 55 1.47 -10.92 -12.76
N PRO A 56 0.15 -11.08 -12.50
CA PRO A 56 -0.87 -10.64 -13.47
C PRO A 56 -0.89 -9.13 -13.72
N LEU A 57 -0.35 -8.32 -12.80
CA LEU A 57 -0.32 -6.87 -12.97
C LEU A 57 1.05 -6.35 -13.43
N SER A 58 1.94 -7.24 -13.87
CA SER A 58 3.24 -6.86 -14.40
C SER A 58 3.07 -5.91 -15.60
N GLY A 59 3.78 -4.78 -15.58
CA GLY A 59 3.67 -3.75 -16.61
C GLY A 59 2.51 -2.78 -16.44
N ILE A 60 1.69 -2.96 -15.40
CA ILE A 60 0.56 -2.07 -15.11
C ILE A 60 0.99 -1.05 -14.06
N SER A 61 0.72 0.24 -14.33
CA SER A 61 0.92 1.31 -13.36
C SER A 61 -0.37 1.56 -12.59
N VAL A 62 -0.29 1.62 -11.27
CA VAL A 62 -1.44 1.83 -10.39
C VAL A 62 -1.20 3.06 -9.52
N LEU A 63 -2.19 3.92 -9.45
CA LEU A 63 -2.20 5.06 -8.52
C LEU A 63 -3.25 4.79 -7.44
N ASP A 64 -2.81 4.64 -6.21
CA ASP A 64 -3.67 4.40 -5.06
C ASP A 64 -3.88 5.72 -4.30
N ILE A 65 -5.04 6.33 -4.51
CA ILE A 65 -5.39 7.63 -3.91
C ILE A 65 -6.00 7.39 -2.54
N GLY A 66 -5.45 8.06 -1.52
CA GLY A 66 -5.86 7.82 -0.13
C GLY A 66 -5.33 6.48 0.37
N CYS A 67 -4.07 6.18 0.11
CA CYS A 67 -3.50 4.86 0.35
C CYS A 67 -3.39 4.46 1.83
N GLY A 68 -3.47 5.41 2.75
CA GLY A 68 -3.35 5.13 4.18
C GLY A 68 -2.05 4.41 4.50
N GLY A 69 -2.14 3.34 5.27
CA GLY A 69 -0.99 2.50 5.64
C GLY A 69 -0.53 1.50 4.58
N GLY A 70 -1.13 1.52 3.39
CA GLY A 70 -0.69 0.70 2.27
C GLY A 70 -1.42 -0.63 2.10
N LEU A 71 -2.59 -0.81 2.71
CA LEU A 71 -3.32 -2.08 2.68
C LEU A 71 -3.69 -2.54 1.27
N LEU A 72 -3.93 -1.62 0.34
CA LEU A 72 -4.19 -1.97 -1.05
C LEU A 72 -2.92 -1.90 -1.90
N SER A 73 -2.09 -0.89 -1.67
CA SER A 73 -0.85 -0.68 -2.44
C SER A 73 0.06 -1.91 -2.39
N GLU A 74 0.25 -2.52 -1.23
CA GLU A 74 1.15 -3.66 -1.10
C GLU A 74 0.69 -4.89 -1.88
N PRO A 75 -0.58 -5.35 -1.78
CA PRO A 75 -1.05 -6.45 -2.60
C PRO A 75 -0.94 -6.19 -4.09
N MET A 76 -1.21 -4.97 -4.55
CA MET A 76 -1.06 -4.61 -5.96
C MET A 76 0.39 -4.74 -6.40
N SER A 77 1.32 -4.28 -5.57
CA SER A 77 2.75 -4.42 -5.82
C SER A 77 3.17 -5.89 -5.88
N ARG A 78 2.66 -6.73 -4.99
CA ARG A 78 2.95 -8.17 -4.99
C ARG A 78 2.45 -8.85 -6.26
N LEU A 79 1.37 -8.37 -6.84
CA LEU A 79 0.83 -8.87 -8.11
C LEU A 79 1.62 -8.38 -9.33
N GLY A 80 2.63 -7.55 -9.12
CA GLY A 80 3.54 -7.10 -10.17
C GLY A 80 3.34 -5.67 -10.63
N ALA A 81 2.34 -4.96 -10.13
CA ALA A 81 2.06 -3.58 -10.53
C ALA A 81 3.17 -2.63 -10.08
N ASP A 82 3.38 -1.58 -10.87
CA ASP A 82 4.18 -0.43 -10.50
C ASP A 82 3.26 0.55 -9.76
N VAL A 83 3.37 0.59 -8.43
CA VAL A 83 2.41 1.29 -7.58
C VAL A 83 2.95 2.61 -7.07
N THR A 84 2.13 3.64 -7.20
CA THR A 84 2.31 4.92 -6.52
C THR A 84 1.13 5.11 -5.58
N GLY A 85 1.41 5.28 -4.29
CA GLY A 85 0.39 5.55 -3.29
C GLY A 85 0.49 7.00 -2.82
N ILE A 86 -0.64 7.69 -2.76
CA ILE A 86 -0.68 9.05 -2.22
C ILE A 86 -1.67 9.14 -1.08
N ASP A 87 -1.35 9.98 -0.12
CA ASP A 87 -2.22 10.28 1.03
C ASP A 87 -1.88 11.68 1.53
N ALA A 88 -2.87 12.40 1.99
CA ALA A 88 -2.67 13.75 2.53
C ALA A 88 -1.98 13.72 3.90
N SER A 89 -2.03 12.59 4.59
CA SER A 89 -1.41 12.43 5.90
C SER A 89 0.04 11.97 5.77
N ASP A 90 0.96 12.84 6.17
CA ASP A 90 2.38 12.52 6.23
C ASP A 90 2.65 11.31 7.14
N LYS A 91 1.91 11.22 8.23
CA LYS A 91 1.97 10.12 9.18
C LYS A 91 1.63 8.78 8.51
N ASN A 92 0.54 8.72 7.75
CA ASN A 92 0.14 7.52 7.02
C ASN A 92 1.19 7.12 5.99
N ILE A 93 1.74 8.10 5.27
CA ILE A 93 2.79 7.84 4.28
C ILE A 93 4.04 7.25 4.94
N ASN A 94 4.44 7.78 6.09
CA ASN A 94 5.59 7.22 6.81
C ASN A 94 5.35 5.80 7.29
N ILE A 95 4.13 5.49 7.74
CA ILE A 95 3.72 4.14 8.12
C ILE A 95 3.80 3.20 6.91
N ALA A 96 3.24 3.63 5.78
CA ALA A 96 3.22 2.84 4.55
C ALA A 96 4.65 2.55 4.04
N LYS A 97 5.51 3.56 4.03
CA LYS A 97 6.91 3.41 3.63
C LYS A 97 7.65 2.42 4.51
N LEU A 98 7.47 2.53 5.82
CA LEU A 98 8.14 1.65 6.78
C LEU A 98 7.73 0.19 6.56
N HIS A 99 6.44 -0.06 6.42
CA HIS A 99 5.92 -1.42 6.25
C HIS A 99 6.35 -2.04 4.92
N SER A 100 6.26 -1.30 3.82
CA SER A 100 6.64 -1.81 2.50
C SER A 100 8.13 -2.11 2.42
N LYS A 101 8.97 -1.27 3.00
CA LYS A 101 10.41 -1.49 3.07
C LYS A 101 10.74 -2.76 3.86
N LYS A 102 10.06 -2.97 4.97
CA LYS A 102 10.22 -4.16 5.81
C LYS A 102 9.85 -5.44 5.05
N ASN A 103 8.93 -5.35 4.11
CA ASN A 103 8.48 -6.47 3.29
C ASN A 103 9.15 -6.52 1.91
N ASN A 104 10.21 -5.73 1.70
CA ASN A 104 10.99 -5.70 0.46
C ASN A 104 10.17 -5.36 -0.78
N LEU A 105 9.17 -4.50 -0.62
CA LEU A 105 8.34 -4.02 -1.73
C LEU A 105 8.79 -2.63 -2.14
N LYS A 106 8.85 -2.40 -3.45
CA LYS A 106 9.18 -1.09 -4.03
C LYS A 106 7.90 -0.39 -4.42
N ILE A 107 7.44 0.50 -3.56
CA ILE A 107 6.23 1.31 -3.81
C ILE A 107 6.62 2.77 -3.65
N ASN A 108 6.19 3.60 -4.58
CA ASN A 108 6.43 5.03 -4.52
C ASN A 108 5.31 5.69 -3.72
N TYR A 109 5.59 6.06 -2.47
CA TYR A 109 4.63 6.75 -1.61
C TYR A 109 4.92 8.23 -1.53
N LEU A 110 3.88 9.04 -1.74
CA LEU A 110 3.97 10.51 -1.72
C LEU A 110 2.91 11.12 -0.83
N CYS A 111 3.31 12.04 0.04
CA CYS A 111 2.37 12.86 0.78
C CYS A 111 1.86 13.95 -0.16
N SER A 112 0.65 13.76 -0.69
CA SER A 112 0.07 14.64 -1.68
C SER A 112 -1.45 14.46 -1.74
N SER A 113 -2.09 15.25 -2.59
CA SER A 113 -3.52 15.15 -2.86
C SER A 113 -3.75 15.09 -4.37
N PRO A 114 -4.92 14.59 -4.84
CA PRO A 114 -5.19 14.47 -6.28
C PRO A 114 -5.03 15.78 -7.04
N GLU A 115 -5.41 16.91 -6.46
CA GLU A 115 -5.34 18.22 -7.10
C GLU A 115 -3.92 18.74 -7.25
N LYS A 116 -2.93 18.11 -6.62
CA LYS A 116 -1.52 18.49 -6.73
C LYS A 116 -0.71 17.61 -7.68
N LEU A 117 -1.35 16.65 -8.28
CA LEU A 117 -0.70 15.73 -9.20
C LEU A 117 -0.61 16.27 -10.63
#